data_487bb2ce1941fb2ea3b94f9500070d80
#
_entry.id   487bb2ce1941fb2ea3b94f9500070d80
#
_cell.length_a   1.000
_cell.length_b   1.000
_cell.length_c   1.000
_cell.angle_alpha   90.00
_cell.angle_beta   90.00
_cell.angle_gamma   90.00
#
_symmetry.space_group_name_H-M   'P 1'
#
loop_
_entity.id
_entity.type
_entity.pdbx_description
1 polymer ?
#
loop_
_entity_poly.entity_id
_entity_poly.type
_entity_poly.pdbx_seq_one_letter_code
_entity_poly.pdbx_strand_id
1 'polypeptide(L)'
;RFMDEHFVEGIQINQVINYTGYDRSYFSKVFSEQIGYSLKEYLALLREKKAKELLMDTRLSIGSVAQSIGFSESKTFSRFFTARTGYSPKGWQKKIMYER
;
A
#
# COMPACT_ATOMS: atom_id res chain seq x y z
N ARG A 1 -11.55 3.41 10.18
CA ARG A 1 -10.38 4.03 10.81
C ARG A 1 -9.66 4.94 9.85
N PHE A 2 -8.95 5.91 10.40
CA PHE A 2 -8.30 6.93 9.57
C PHE A 2 -7.38 6.32 8.51
N MET A 3 -6.51 5.39 8.90
CA MET A 3 -5.57 4.79 7.95
C MET A 3 -6.27 3.98 6.88
N ASP A 4 -7.33 3.28 7.23
CA ASP A 4 -8.08 2.50 6.25
C ASP A 4 -8.83 3.41 5.28
N GLU A 5 -9.36 4.52 5.77
CA GLU A 5 -10.14 5.43 4.95
C GLU A 5 -9.28 6.26 4.02
N HIS A 6 -8.11 6.70 4.49
CA HIS A 6 -7.28 7.64 3.74
C HIS A 6 -6.12 6.98 2.99
N PHE A 7 -5.94 5.68 3.17
CA PHE A 7 -4.89 4.95 2.47
C PHE A 7 -4.99 5.14 0.95
N VAL A 8 -6.19 5.03 0.40
CA VAL A 8 -6.40 5.13 -1.04
C VAL A 8 -6.10 6.52 -1.60
N GLU A 9 -5.96 7.49 -0.71
CA GLU A 9 -5.61 8.85 -1.13
C GLU A 9 -4.11 9.10 -1.14
N GLY A 10 -3.31 8.06 -0.88
CA GLY A 10 -1.87 8.17 -0.93
C GLY A 10 -1.25 8.80 0.31
N ILE A 11 -1.84 8.58 1.46
CA ILE A 11 -1.36 9.15 2.71
C ILE A 11 0.04 8.65 3.04
N GLN A 12 0.92 9.57 3.40
CA GLN A 12 2.26 9.26 3.85
C GLN A 12 2.29 9.17 5.37
N ILE A 13 3.29 8.48 5.90
CA ILE A 13 3.44 8.31 7.33
C ILE A 13 3.46 9.67 8.05
N ASN A 14 4.19 10.64 7.48
CA ASN A 14 4.27 11.97 8.10
C ASN A 14 2.92 12.65 8.18
N GLN A 15 2.10 12.47 7.17
CA GLN A 15 0.76 13.06 7.17
C GLN A 15 -0.12 12.45 8.25
N VAL A 16 -0.01 11.15 8.43
CA VAL A 16 -0.76 10.47 9.49
C VAL A 16 -0.36 11.00 10.85
N ILE A 17 0.95 11.12 11.09
CA ILE A 17 1.46 11.59 12.37
C ILE A 17 1.04 13.04 12.60
N ASN A 18 1.12 13.89 11.59
CA ASN A 18 0.70 15.28 11.71
C ASN A 18 -0.79 15.38 12.01
N TYR A 19 -1.57 14.52 11.39
CA TYR A 19 -3.01 14.51 11.63
C TYR A 19 -3.35 14.17 13.08
N THR A 20 -2.64 13.20 13.66
CA THR A 20 -2.90 12.77 15.03
C THR A 20 -2.30 13.70 16.06
N GLY A 21 -1.35 14.55 15.65
CA GLY A 21 -0.71 15.47 16.58
C GLY A 21 0.33 14.85 17.49
N TYR A 22 0.69 13.61 17.26
CA TYR A 22 1.70 12.93 18.06
C TYR A 22 3.09 13.12 17.47
N ASP A 23 4.10 13.07 18.34
CA ASP A 23 5.47 12.95 17.93
C ASP A 23 5.66 11.63 17.18
N ARG A 24 6.51 11.67 16.14
CA ARG A 24 6.73 10.50 15.29
C ARG A 24 7.18 9.27 16.06
N SER A 25 8.14 9.46 16.97
CA SER A 25 8.67 8.34 17.76
C SER A 25 7.62 7.74 18.66
N TYR A 26 6.86 8.61 19.33
CA TYR A 26 5.82 8.19 20.25
C TYR A 26 4.72 7.45 19.49
N PHE A 27 4.25 8.01 18.38
CA PHE A 27 3.20 7.40 17.59
C PHE A 27 3.63 6.00 17.12
N SER A 28 4.84 5.89 16.56
CA SER A 28 5.33 4.61 16.04
C SER A 28 5.43 3.57 17.13
N LYS A 29 5.88 3.96 18.33
CA LYS A 29 6.00 3.05 19.45
C LYS A 29 4.63 2.53 19.87
N VAL A 30 3.68 3.44 20.06
CA VAL A 30 2.33 3.05 20.47
C VAL A 30 1.68 2.18 19.42
N PHE A 31 1.83 2.55 18.15
CA PHE A 31 1.26 1.78 17.05
C PHE A 31 1.80 0.35 17.05
N SER A 32 3.11 0.18 17.17
CA SER A 32 3.72 -1.15 17.17
C SER A 32 3.23 -1.99 18.33
N GLU A 33 3.09 -1.40 19.51
CA GLU A 33 2.65 -2.11 20.69
C GLU A 33 1.19 -2.55 20.59
N GLN A 34 0.35 -1.73 19.96
CA GLN A 34 -1.07 -2.04 19.84
C GLN A 34 -1.39 -2.98 18.69
N ILE A 35 -0.69 -2.82 17.57
CA ILE A 35 -1.02 -3.54 16.34
C ILE A 35 -0.12 -4.77 16.12
N GLY A 36 1.11 -4.74 16.64
CA GLY A 36 2.07 -5.81 16.44
C GLY A 36 2.93 -5.64 15.20
N TYR A 37 2.72 -4.58 14.45
CA TYR A 37 3.53 -4.21 13.29
C TYR A 37 4.03 -2.81 13.45
N SER A 38 5.16 -2.48 12.81
CA SER A 38 5.54 -1.08 12.70
C SER A 38 4.52 -0.36 11.82
N LEU A 39 4.44 0.96 11.99
CA LEU A 39 3.54 1.75 11.15
C LEU A 39 3.88 1.60 9.68
N LYS A 40 5.19 1.58 9.36
CA LYS A 40 5.64 1.42 7.98
C LYS A 40 5.18 0.08 7.41
N GLU A 41 5.31 -0.98 8.18
CA GLU A 41 4.92 -2.32 7.73
C GLU A 41 3.41 -2.40 7.52
N TYR A 42 2.65 -1.80 8.43
CA TYR A 42 1.19 -1.80 8.30
C TYR A 42 0.75 -1.09 7.03
N LEU A 43 1.35 0.06 6.72
CA LEU A 43 1.04 0.77 5.49
C LEU A 43 1.40 -0.05 4.26
N ALA A 44 2.52 -0.77 4.32
CA ALA A 44 2.92 -1.64 3.22
C ALA A 44 1.89 -2.76 2.99
N LEU A 45 1.38 -3.34 4.06
CA LEU A 45 0.36 -4.38 3.97
C LEU A 45 -0.92 -3.84 3.34
N LEU A 46 -1.35 -2.64 3.75
CA LEU A 46 -2.55 -2.03 3.18
C LEU A 46 -2.37 -1.72 1.70
N ARG A 47 -1.20 -1.21 1.32
CA ARG A 47 -0.92 -0.90 -0.08
C ARG A 47 -0.91 -2.17 -0.93
N GLU A 48 -0.32 -3.23 -0.42
CA GLU A 48 -0.30 -4.50 -1.13
C GLU A 48 -1.71 -5.03 -1.33
N LYS A 49 -2.51 -5.01 -0.28
CA LYS A 49 -3.89 -5.48 -0.35
C LYS A 49 -4.69 -4.69 -1.37
N LYS A 50 -4.57 -3.36 -1.32
CA LYS A 50 -5.33 -2.51 -2.24
C LYS A 50 -4.85 -2.68 -3.67
N ALA A 51 -3.55 -2.85 -3.86
CA ALA A 51 -2.99 -3.08 -5.19
C ALA A 51 -3.60 -4.35 -5.80
N LYS A 52 -3.66 -5.42 -5.04
CA LYS A 52 -4.22 -6.67 -5.53
C LYS A 52 -5.69 -6.51 -5.91
N GLU A 53 -6.45 -5.78 -5.11
CA GLU A 53 -7.85 -5.51 -5.43
C GLU A 53 -8.00 -4.76 -6.75
N LEU A 54 -7.20 -3.70 -6.93
CA LEU A 54 -7.28 -2.89 -8.14
C LEU A 54 -6.77 -3.64 -9.37
N LEU A 55 -5.75 -4.47 -9.18
CA LEU A 55 -5.20 -5.25 -10.29
C LEU A 55 -6.18 -6.31 -10.82
N MET A 56 -7.18 -6.66 -10.03
CA MET A 56 -8.23 -7.56 -10.51
C MET A 56 -9.07 -6.92 -11.62
N ASP A 57 -9.08 -5.61 -11.71
CA ASP A 57 -9.78 -4.90 -12.78
C ASP A 57 -8.78 -4.60 -13.90
N THR A 58 -8.81 -5.44 -14.92
CA THR A 58 -7.85 -5.35 -16.03
C THR A 58 -8.06 -4.12 -16.92
N ARG A 59 -9.14 -3.37 -16.69
CA ARG A 59 -9.36 -2.12 -17.41
C ARG A 59 -8.47 -1.01 -16.90
N LEU A 60 -7.94 -1.14 -15.68
CA LEU A 60 -7.06 -0.13 -15.10
C LEU A 60 -5.63 -0.37 -15.59
N SER A 61 -4.93 0.73 -15.91
CA SER A 61 -3.52 0.63 -16.25
C SER A 61 -2.71 0.46 -14.96
N ILE A 62 -1.51 -0.09 -15.11
CA ILE A 62 -0.61 -0.23 -13.95
C ILE A 62 -0.29 1.13 -13.36
N GLY A 63 -0.13 2.16 -14.21
CA GLY A 63 0.10 3.51 -13.74
C GLY A 63 -1.06 4.05 -12.91
N SER A 64 -2.29 3.77 -13.33
CA SER A 64 -3.47 4.20 -12.58
C SER A 64 -3.53 3.52 -11.23
N VAL A 65 -3.23 2.22 -11.18
CA VAL A 65 -3.19 1.48 -9.92
C VAL A 65 -2.14 2.09 -9.00
N ALA A 66 -0.94 2.35 -9.53
CA ALA A 66 0.14 2.92 -8.73
C ALA A 66 -0.28 4.24 -8.10
N GLN A 67 -0.86 5.14 -8.89
CA GLN A 67 -1.29 6.43 -8.38
C GLN A 67 -2.38 6.31 -7.34
N SER A 68 -3.29 5.38 -7.53
CA SER A 68 -4.41 5.20 -6.60
C SER A 68 -3.94 4.80 -5.20
N ILE A 69 -2.78 4.17 -5.10
CA ILE A 69 -2.28 3.71 -3.79
C ILE A 69 -1.08 4.52 -3.32
N GLY A 70 -0.85 5.68 -3.93
CA GLY A 70 0.10 6.64 -3.41
C GLY A 70 1.49 6.63 -4.01
N PHE A 71 1.71 5.92 -5.10
CA PHE A 71 2.99 5.94 -5.80
C PHE A 71 2.94 6.96 -6.92
N SER A 72 3.98 7.78 -7.02
CA SER A 72 4.05 8.79 -8.08
C SER A 72 4.47 8.19 -9.42
N GLU A 73 5.14 7.03 -9.39
CA GLU A 73 5.63 6.38 -10.60
C GLU A 73 5.30 4.90 -10.58
N SER A 74 4.89 4.38 -11.73
CA SER A 74 4.59 2.95 -11.84
C SER A 74 5.81 2.08 -11.61
N LYS A 75 7.00 2.58 -11.95
CA LYS A 75 8.24 1.83 -11.74
C LYS A 75 8.48 1.57 -10.25
N THR A 76 8.27 2.58 -9.42
CA THR A 76 8.42 2.44 -7.97
C THR A 76 7.39 1.47 -7.42
N PHE A 77 6.16 1.56 -7.89
CA PHE A 77 5.12 0.63 -7.50
C PHE A 77 5.49 -0.80 -7.89
N SER A 78 5.98 -0.99 -9.11
CA SER A 78 6.34 -2.33 -9.58
C SER A 78 7.43 -2.97 -8.73
N ARG A 79 8.43 -2.17 -8.34
CA ARG A 79 9.47 -2.66 -7.44
C ARG A 79 8.90 -3.07 -6.09
N PHE A 80 8.02 -2.24 -5.54
CA PHE A 80 7.37 -2.52 -4.27
C PHE A 80 6.58 -3.82 -4.37
N PHE A 81 5.76 -3.94 -5.40
CA PHE A 81 4.88 -5.09 -5.56
C PHE A 81 5.67 -6.37 -5.75
N THR A 82 6.72 -6.30 -6.57
CA THR A 82 7.57 -7.48 -6.83
C THR A 82 8.27 -7.94 -5.55
N ALA A 83 8.76 -7.00 -4.77
CA ALA A 83 9.43 -7.34 -3.51
C ALA A 83 8.49 -8.03 -2.54
N ARG A 84 7.21 -7.70 -2.58
CA ARG A 84 6.26 -8.26 -1.63
C ARG A 84 5.61 -9.56 -2.11
N THR A 85 5.42 -9.72 -3.41
CA THR A 85 4.67 -10.87 -3.94
C THR A 85 5.53 -11.83 -4.74
N GLY A 86 6.70 -11.40 -5.18
CA GLY A 86 7.53 -12.20 -6.08
C GLY A 86 7.15 -12.09 -7.55
N TYR A 87 6.14 -11.28 -7.86
CA TYR A 87 5.66 -11.11 -9.24
C TYR A 87 5.56 -9.64 -9.58
N SER A 88 5.81 -9.31 -10.86
CA SER A 88 5.47 -7.98 -11.33
C SER A 88 3.94 -7.83 -11.31
N PRO A 89 3.43 -6.59 -11.30
CA PRO A 89 1.97 -6.40 -11.34
C PRO A 89 1.31 -7.12 -12.52
N LYS A 90 1.90 -7.04 -13.71
CA LYS A 90 1.37 -7.75 -14.88
C LYS A 90 1.48 -9.27 -14.72
N GLY A 91 2.60 -9.74 -14.21
CA GLY A 91 2.80 -11.15 -13.97
C GLY A 91 1.80 -11.71 -12.98
N TRP A 92 1.53 -10.95 -11.93
CA TRP A 92 0.56 -11.34 -10.93
C TRP A 92 -0.85 -11.42 -11.53
N GLN A 93 -1.21 -10.45 -12.37
CA GLN A 93 -2.51 -10.48 -13.05
C GLN A 93 -2.68 -11.75 -13.88
N LYS A 94 -1.65 -12.11 -14.65
CA LYS A 94 -1.70 -13.32 -15.45
C LYS A 94 -1.83 -14.57 -14.60
N LYS A 95 -1.09 -14.63 -13.51
CA LYS A 95 -1.14 -15.76 -12.60
C LYS A 95 -2.54 -15.95 -12.03
N ILE A 96 -3.16 -14.86 -11.57
CA ILE A 96 -4.50 -14.92 -10.99
C ILE A 96 -5.53 -15.35 -12.05
N MET A 97 -5.41 -14.85 -13.26
CA MET A 97 -6.34 -15.21 -14.32
C MET A 97 -6.27 -16.71 -14.66
N TYR A 98 -5.07 -17.27 -14.63
CA TYR A 98 -4.92 -18.70 -14.91
C TYR A 98 -5.41 -19.57 -13.76
N GLU A 99 -5.36 -19.07 -12.55
CA GLU A 99 -5.76 -19.84 -11.37
C GLU A 99 -7.26 -19.76 -11.09
N ARG A 100 -7.97 -18.92 -11.80
CA ARG A 100 -9.43 -18.82 -11.66
C ARG A 100 -10.14 -19.92 -12.46
#